data_cd596f7c29113a126595be6dd84a4709
#
_entry.id   cd596f7c29113a126595be6dd84a4709
#
_cell.length_a   1.000
_cell.length_b   1.000
_cell.length_c   1.000
_cell.angle_alpha   90.00
_cell.angle_beta   90.00
_cell.angle_gamma   90.00
#
_symmetry.space_group_name_H-M   'P 1'
#
loop_
_entity.id
_entity.type
_entity.pdbx_description
1 polymer ?
#
loop_
_entity_poly.entity_id
_entity_poly.type
_entity_poly.pdbx_seq_one_letter_code
_entity_poly.pdbx_strand_id
1 'polypeptide(L)'
;MSKRTTDISLSLEDTSLPPNKTDIKPMSSIEVTRTYLQMMSVDEQKPALLADERIHVDQVVECPPSFYRYLYCEVGRNYQWVDRLSWTDEQIHAYLSKPNISLWVLYCAGAPGGYFELRQNEDGSVEIVVLGLFKEFMGRGLGKYMLTIAVKQAWNKAINRIWVHTCTLDHPAALSNYLKRGFKTFRQETYVLTRG
;
A
#
# COMPACT_ATOMS: atom_id res chain seq x y z
N MET A 1 15.68 -38.71 -80.46
CA MET A 1 14.51 -38.14 -79.76
C MET A 1 15.03 -37.17 -78.71
N SER A 2 14.98 -35.88 -79.06
CA SER A 2 15.54 -34.79 -78.22
C SER A 2 14.44 -34.16 -77.46
N LYS A 3 14.59 -34.04 -76.12
CA LYS A 3 13.72 -33.20 -75.27
C LYS A 3 14.48 -31.95 -74.88
N ARG A 4 13.98 -30.82 -75.31
CA ARG A 4 14.43 -29.48 -74.88
C ARG A 4 14.01 -29.21 -73.47
N THR A 5 14.95 -28.77 -72.67
CA THR A 5 14.70 -28.23 -71.33
C THR A 5 14.74 -26.70 -71.44
N THR A 6 13.67 -26.05 -71.06
CA THR A 6 13.57 -24.58 -71.07
C THR A 6 13.95 -24.09 -69.70
N ASP A 7 15.03 -23.32 -69.59
CA ASP A 7 15.42 -22.59 -68.39
C ASP A 7 14.52 -21.34 -68.22
N ILE A 8 13.85 -21.26 -67.10
CA ILE A 8 13.16 -20.03 -66.67
C ILE A 8 13.94 -19.50 -65.47
N SER A 9 14.72 -18.46 -65.69
CA SER A 9 15.33 -17.67 -64.57
C SER A 9 14.30 -16.74 -64.05
N LEU A 10 13.88 -17.01 -62.78
CA LEU A 10 13.06 -16.08 -61.93
C LEU A 10 14.03 -15.18 -61.21
N SER A 11 14.01 -13.90 -61.56
CA SER A 11 14.63 -12.84 -60.73
C SER A 11 13.85 -12.65 -59.44
N LEU A 12 14.51 -12.87 -58.29
CA LEU A 12 14.00 -12.55 -56.97
C LEU A 12 14.11 -11.04 -56.77
N GLU A 13 13.00 -10.33 -56.81
CA GLU A 13 12.92 -8.97 -56.33
C GLU A 13 12.98 -8.97 -54.80
N ASP A 14 13.98 -8.31 -54.25
CA ASP A 14 14.22 -8.09 -52.86
C ASP A 14 13.18 -7.06 -52.32
N THR A 15 12.07 -7.55 -51.78
CA THR A 15 11.11 -6.74 -51.03
C THR A 15 11.52 -6.69 -49.56
N SER A 16 12.52 -5.87 -49.25
CA SER A 16 12.80 -5.49 -47.88
C SER A 16 11.66 -4.62 -47.33
N LEU A 17 10.80 -5.24 -46.50
CA LEU A 17 9.81 -4.50 -45.69
C LEU A 17 10.56 -3.57 -44.74
N PRO A 18 10.13 -2.31 -44.59
CA PRO A 18 10.71 -1.41 -43.57
C PRO A 18 10.48 -1.96 -42.17
N PRO A 19 11.42 -1.76 -41.21
CA PRO A 19 11.26 -2.26 -39.86
C PRO A 19 10.02 -1.66 -39.25
N ASN A 20 9.17 -2.55 -38.75
CA ASN A 20 7.97 -2.22 -38.01
C ASN A 20 8.34 -1.28 -36.83
N LYS A 21 7.88 -0.04 -36.88
CA LYS A 21 7.99 0.88 -35.76
C LYS A 21 7.24 0.23 -34.60
N THR A 22 7.98 -0.36 -33.70
CA THR A 22 7.46 -0.77 -32.39
C THR A 22 6.72 0.42 -31.81
N ASP A 23 5.41 0.32 -31.68
CA ASP A 23 4.58 1.26 -30.97
C ASP A 23 5.03 1.29 -29.52
N ILE A 24 5.97 2.16 -29.21
CA ILE A 24 6.36 2.48 -27.85
C ILE A 24 5.15 3.22 -27.26
N LYS A 25 4.33 2.48 -26.50
CA LYS A 25 3.22 3.04 -25.76
C LYS A 25 3.77 4.20 -24.93
N PRO A 26 3.24 5.43 -25.03
CA PRO A 26 3.81 6.55 -24.30
C PRO A 26 3.76 6.22 -22.81
N MET A 27 4.92 6.29 -22.15
CA MET A 27 5.03 6.11 -20.71
C MET A 27 4.22 7.23 -20.04
N SER A 28 3.13 6.86 -19.39
CA SER A 28 2.32 7.83 -18.65
C SER A 28 3.02 8.20 -17.35
N SER A 29 3.29 9.46 -17.13
CA SER A 29 3.82 9.98 -15.87
C SER A 29 2.69 10.57 -15.04
N ILE A 30 2.70 10.32 -13.73
CA ILE A 30 1.74 10.87 -12.77
C ILE A 30 2.52 11.64 -11.72
N GLU A 31 2.12 12.89 -11.49
CA GLU A 31 2.63 13.67 -10.38
C GLU A 31 1.96 13.20 -9.08
N VAL A 32 2.76 12.89 -8.07
CA VAL A 32 2.32 12.36 -6.78
C VAL A 32 2.80 13.30 -5.68
N THR A 33 1.87 13.79 -4.88
CA THR A 33 2.19 14.53 -3.66
C THR A 33 2.09 13.60 -2.45
N ARG A 34 3.19 13.47 -1.69
CA ARG A 34 3.25 12.75 -0.42
C ARG A 34 3.20 13.75 0.73
N THR A 35 2.27 13.55 1.65
CA THR A 35 2.09 14.37 2.84
C THR A 35 2.45 13.56 4.07
N TYR A 36 3.35 14.11 4.89
CA TYR A 36 3.77 13.54 6.17
C TYR A 36 3.05 14.26 7.30
N LEU A 37 2.44 13.49 8.20
CA LEU A 37 1.67 14.00 9.33
C LEU A 37 2.21 13.41 10.63
N GLN A 38 2.08 14.16 11.71
CA GLN A 38 2.53 13.74 13.04
C GLN A 38 1.57 14.15 14.14
N MET A 39 1.72 13.51 15.28
CA MET A 39 1.08 13.82 16.56
C MET A 39 2.16 13.75 17.64
N MET A 40 2.30 14.80 18.46
CA MET A 40 3.38 14.96 19.44
C MET A 40 2.92 14.68 20.86
N SER A 41 1.63 14.54 21.10
CA SER A 41 1.04 14.21 22.39
C SER A 41 -0.23 13.39 22.21
N VAL A 42 -0.52 12.50 23.13
CA VAL A 42 -1.79 11.74 23.18
C VAL A 42 -3.00 12.67 23.28
N ASP A 43 -2.85 13.84 23.90
CA ASP A 43 -3.92 14.83 24.07
C ASP A 43 -4.36 15.48 22.73
N GLU A 44 -3.55 15.38 21.70
CA GLU A 44 -3.92 15.84 20.36
C GLU A 44 -4.91 14.88 19.67
N GLN A 45 -5.04 13.65 20.17
CA GLN A 45 -5.93 12.66 19.57
C GLN A 45 -7.41 13.09 19.70
N LYS A 46 -8.12 13.04 18.57
CA LYS A 46 -9.57 13.19 18.49
C LYS A 46 -10.19 11.83 18.18
N PRO A 47 -10.50 11.02 19.21
CA PRO A 47 -10.92 9.64 19.01
C PRO A 47 -12.29 9.54 18.31
N ALA A 48 -12.49 8.46 17.57
CA ALA A 48 -13.76 8.06 17.00
C ALA A 48 -14.03 6.60 17.40
N LEU A 49 -14.85 6.45 18.42
CA LEU A 49 -15.23 5.14 18.95
C LEU A 49 -16.44 4.57 18.20
N LEU A 50 -16.59 3.27 18.24
CA LEU A 50 -17.77 2.54 17.77
C LEU A 50 -18.33 1.70 18.92
N ALA A 51 -19.65 1.66 19.00
CA ALA A 51 -20.38 0.89 20.02
C ALA A 51 -20.98 -0.39 19.39
N ASP A 52 -20.18 -1.18 18.69
CA ASP A 52 -20.59 -2.46 18.12
C ASP A 52 -19.56 -3.53 18.54
N GLU A 53 -19.97 -4.41 19.44
CA GLU A 53 -19.12 -5.47 20.02
C GLU A 53 -18.62 -6.48 18.98
N ARG A 54 -19.25 -6.54 17.81
CA ARG A 54 -18.80 -7.39 16.70
C ARG A 54 -17.59 -6.80 15.96
N ILE A 55 -17.20 -5.56 16.32
CA ILE A 55 -16.08 -4.85 15.69
C ILE A 55 -14.97 -4.71 16.73
N HIS A 56 -13.84 -5.35 16.49
CA HIS A 56 -12.67 -5.30 17.36
C HIS A 56 -11.38 -5.29 16.55
N VAL A 57 -10.29 -4.97 17.22
CA VAL A 57 -8.94 -4.95 16.62
C VAL A 57 -8.03 -5.80 17.50
N ASP A 58 -7.43 -6.82 16.90
CA ASP A 58 -6.51 -7.72 17.59
C ASP A 58 -5.09 -7.62 17.03
N GLN A 59 -4.11 -7.79 17.90
CA GLN A 59 -2.73 -7.94 17.49
C GLN A 59 -2.50 -9.35 16.93
N VAL A 60 -1.90 -9.44 15.77
CA VAL A 60 -1.45 -10.71 15.19
C VAL A 60 -0.01 -10.95 15.64
N VAL A 61 0.16 -11.85 16.61
CA VAL A 61 1.49 -12.18 17.19
C VAL A 61 2.25 -13.14 16.27
N GLU A 62 1.56 -14.15 15.75
CA GLU A 62 2.10 -15.11 14.80
C GLU A 62 1.35 -14.96 13.46
N CYS A 63 2.01 -14.36 12.47
CA CYS A 63 1.41 -14.08 11.19
C CYS A 63 2.05 -14.95 10.09
N PRO A 64 1.31 -15.93 9.53
CA PRO A 64 1.79 -16.67 8.36
C PRO A 64 1.99 -15.73 7.16
N PRO A 65 3.03 -15.92 6.33
CA PRO A 65 3.26 -15.10 5.14
C PRO A 65 2.06 -15.03 4.19
N SER A 66 1.30 -16.12 4.05
CA SER A 66 0.08 -16.16 3.23
C SER A 66 -1.00 -15.21 3.74
N PHE A 67 -1.19 -15.13 5.07
CA PHE A 67 -2.15 -14.21 5.67
C PHE A 67 -1.71 -12.75 5.52
N TYR A 68 -0.42 -12.48 5.71
CA TYR A 68 0.14 -11.14 5.44
C TYR A 68 -0.07 -10.69 4.00
N ARG A 69 0.23 -11.57 3.01
CA ARG A 69 0.00 -11.29 1.59
C ARG A 69 -1.48 -11.00 1.31
N TYR A 70 -2.37 -11.80 1.88
CA TYR A 70 -3.80 -11.57 1.74
C TYR A 70 -4.19 -10.17 2.22
N LEU A 71 -3.79 -9.79 3.43
CA LEU A 71 -4.07 -8.46 3.98
C LEU A 71 -3.52 -7.34 3.08
N TYR A 72 -2.24 -7.45 2.66
CA TYR A 72 -1.58 -6.46 1.83
C TYR A 72 -2.24 -6.32 0.47
N CYS A 73 -2.54 -7.44 -0.20
CA CYS A 73 -3.19 -7.45 -1.50
C CYS A 73 -4.62 -6.89 -1.44
N GLU A 74 -5.41 -7.28 -0.43
CA GLU A 74 -6.81 -6.83 -0.34
C GLU A 74 -6.92 -5.34 -0.05
N VAL A 75 -6.10 -4.80 0.85
CA VAL A 75 -6.08 -3.35 1.11
C VAL A 75 -5.48 -2.59 -0.06
N GLY A 76 -4.34 -3.05 -0.59
CA GLY A 76 -3.59 -2.37 -1.65
C GLY A 76 -4.18 -2.46 -3.04
N ARG A 77 -5.19 -3.32 -3.28
CA ARG A 77 -5.73 -3.70 -4.60
C ARG A 77 -6.06 -2.51 -5.51
N ASN A 78 -6.59 -1.43 -4.94
CA ASN A 78 -7.01 -0.24 -5.68
C ASN A 78 -6.04 0.94 -5.55
N TYR A 79 -4.95 0.74 -4.83
CA TYR A 79 -3.96 1.78 -4.54
C TYR A 79 -2.58 1.27 -4.92
N GLN A 80 -1.74 1.95 -5.52
CA GLN A 80 -0.43 1.52 -6.06
C GLN A 80 0.52 0.89 -4.99
N TRP A 81 -0.01 -0.03 -4.16
CA TRP A 81 0.74 -0.76 -3.14
C TRP A 81 1.43 -1.95 -3.79
N VAL A 82 2.59 -1.71 -4.36
CA VAL A 82 3.35 -2.73 -5.11
C VAL A 82 4.61 -3.17 -4.39
N ASP A 83 5.10 -2.41 -3.40
CA ASP A 83 6.43 -2.57 -2.81
C ASP A 83 6.68 -3.94 -2.18
N ARG A 84 5.63 -4.61 -1.69
CA ARG A 84 5.74 -5.90 -1.00
C ARG A 84 5.13 -7.07 -1.77
N LEU A 85 4.63 -6.85 -2.99
CA LEU A 85 4.05 -7.93 -3.81
C LEU A 85 5.09 -8.98 -4.19
N SER A 86 6.35 -8.57 -4.38
CA SER A 86 7.47 -9.45 -4.74
C SER A 86 8.18 -10.09 -3.54
N TRP A 87 7.78 -9.78 -2.30
CA TRP A 87 8.45 -10.32 -1.12
C TRP A 87 8.27 -11.84 -1.04
N THR A 88 9.36 -12.56 -0.75
CA THR A 88 9.31 -14.00 -0.46
C THR A 88 8.73 -14.26 0.93
N ASP A 89 8.42 -15.53 1.23
CA ASP A 89 7.92 -15.91 2.55
C ASP A 89 8.98 -15.64 3.64
N GLU A 90 10.26 -15.88 3.33
CA GLU A 90 11.38 -15.60 4.23
C GLU A 90 11.51 -14.09 4.51
N GLN A 91 11.32 -13.24 3.50
CA GLN A 91 11.37 -11.79 3.66
C GLN A 91 10.20 -11.28 4.53
N ILE A 92 9.00 -11.81 4.32
CA ILE A 92 7.84 -11.47 5.15
C ILE A 92 8.07 -11.91 6.59
N HIS A 93 8.52 -13.17 6.79
CA HIS A 93 8.80 -13.68 8.11
C HIS A 93 9.89 -12.87 8.83
N ALA A 94 11.00 -12.58 8.15
CA ALA A 94 12.09 -11.77 8.69
C ALA A 94 11.65 -10.33 9.04
N TYR A 95 10.70 -9.77 8.27
CA TYR A 95 10.14 -8.45 8.55
C TYR A 95 9.25 -8.47 9.79
N LEU A 96 8.29 -9.40 9.85
CA LEU A 96 7.29 -9.48 10.93
C LEU A 96 7.89 -9.96 12.26
N SER A 97 9.01 -10.70 12.22
CA SER A 97 9.74 -11.15 13.43
C SER A 97 10.54 -10.04 14.13
N LYS A 98 10.61 -8.84 13.54
CA LYS A 98 11.32 -7.73 14.17
C LYS A 98 10.54 -7.23 15.40
N PRO A 99 11.20 -7.06 16.57
CA PRO A 99 10.53 -6.69 17.81
C PRO A 99 9.92 -5.28 17.78
N ASN A 100 10.36 -4.44 16.85
CA ASN A 100 9.86 -3.08 16.66
C ASN A 100 8.68 -2.99 15.67
N ILE A 101 8.26 -4.10 15.06
CA ILE A 101 7.09 -4.18 14.18
C ILE A 101 5.92 -4.81 14.94
N SER A 102 4.73 -4.28 14.76
CA SER A 102 3.49 -4.91 15.22
C SER A 102 2.38 -4.79 14.18
N LEU A 103 1.71 -5.92 13.94
CA LEU A 103 0.60 -6.06 13.00
C LEU A 103 -0.71 -6.19 13.75
N TRP A 104 -1.73 -5.47 13.31
CA TRP A 104 -3.05 -5.43 13.93
C TRP A 104 -4.13 -5.57 12.89
N VAL A 105 -5.11 -6.42 13.13
CA VAL A 105 -6.22 -6.67 12.20
C VAL A 105 -7.54 -6.23 12.81
N LEU A 106 -8.30 -5.48 12.04
CA LEU A 106 -9.68 -5.13 12.34
C LEU A 106 -10.58 -6.29 11.90
N TYR A 107 -11.39 -6.77 12.83
CA TYR A 107 -12.42 -7.77 12.55
C TYR A 107 -13.82 -7.15 12.64
N CYS A 108 -14.69 -7.58 11.75
CA CYS A 108 -16.09 -7.21 11.69
C CYS A 108 -16.93 -8.47 11.62
N ALA A 109 -17.65 -8.82 12.69
CA ALA A 109 -18.46 -10.02 12.78
C ALA A 109 -17.69 -11.30 12.39
N GLY A 110 -16.43 -11.41 12.81
CA GLY A 110 -15.56 -12.54 12.55
C GLY A 110 -14.75 -12.49 11.25
N ALA A 111 -15.07 -11.59 10.31
CA ALA A 111 -14.31 -11.41 9.08
C ALA A 111 -13.24 -10.32 9.24
N PRO A 112 -12.00 -10.49 8.68
CA PRO A 112 -11.04 -9.42 8.62
C PRO A 112 -11.56 -8.31 7.70
N GLY A 113 -11.52 -7.07 8.16
CA GLY A 113 -12.04 -5.91 7.43
C GLY A 113 -10.97 -4.87 7.09
N GLY A 114 -9.75 -5.08 7.56
CA GLY A 114 -8.61 -4.20 7.32
C GLY A 114 -7.51 -4.44 8.32
N TYR A 115 -6.39 -3.72 8.17
CA TYR A 115 -5.26 -3.88 9.08
C TYR A 115 -4.43 -2.61 9.18
N PHE A 116 -3.58 -2.54 10.20
CA PHE A 116 -2.52 -1.56 10.29
C PHE A 116 -1.24 -2.17 10.84
N GLU A 117 -0.12 -1.54 10.50
CA GLU A 117 1.20 -1.85 11.02
C GLU A 117 1.80 -0.66 11.75
N LEU A 118 2.41 -0.92 12.90
CA LEU A 118 3.19 0.06 13.64
C LEU A 118 4.66 -0.35 13.63
N ARG A 119 5.54 0.63 13.40
CA ARG A 119 6.98 0.48 13.52
C ARG A 119 7.54 1.47 14.54
N GLN A 120 8.14 0.95 15.60
CA GLN A 120 8.89 1.76 16.55
C GLN A 120 10.27 2.05 15.97
N ASN A 121 10.66 3.33 15.95
CA ASN A 121 11.94 3.79 15.46
C ASN A 121 12.91 4.07 16.61
N GLU A 122 14.22 4.10 16.32
CA GLU A 122 15.27 4.35 17.30
C GLU A 122 15.21 5.77 17.90
N ASP A 123 14.62 6.73 17.18
CA ASP A 123 14.42 8.12 17.66
C ASP A 123 13.27 8.25 18.69
N GLY A 124 12.68 7.15 19.12
CA GLY A 124 11.55 7.11 20.04
C GLY A 124 10.21 7.43 19.40
N SER A 125 10.15 7.54 18.07
CA SER A 125 8.87 7.70 17.37
C SER A 125 8.24 6.36 16.98
N VAL A 126 6.93 6.37 16.70
CA VAL A 126 6.22 5.26 16.05
C VAL A 126 5.68 5.74 14.71
N GLU A 127 5.91 4.97 13.67
CA GLU A 127 5.31 5.14 12.36
C GLU A 127 4.08 4.23 12.21
N ILE A 128 2.99 4.77 11.70
CA ILE A 128 1.93 3.96 11.11
C ILE A 128 2.35 3.65 9.67
N VAL A 129 2.94 2.46 9.47
CA VAL A 129 3.53 2.06 8.18
C VAL A 129 2.46 1.74 7.14
N VAL A 130 1.40 1.09 7.61
CA VAL A 130 0.24 0.68 6.82
C VAL A 130 -1.00 0.97 7.64
N LEU A 131 -2.06 1.47 7.01
CA LEU A 131 -3.40 1.53 7.57
C LEU A 131 -4.41 1.53 6.44
N GLY A 132 -5.23 0.49 6.36
CA GLY A 132 -6.23 0.42 5.31
C GLY A 132 -7.34 -0.60 5.59
N LEU A 133 -8.48 -0.37 4.95
CA LEU A 133 -9.65 -1.23 4.98
C LEU A 133 -9.80 -2.00 3.67
N PHE A 134 -10.37 -3.17 3.73
CA PHE A 134 -10.89 -3.85 2.55
C PHE A 134 -12.06 -3.06 1.98
N LYS A 135 -12.24 -3.11 0.67
CA LYS A 135 -13.23 -2.33 -0.05
C LYS A 135 -14.65 -2.47 0.52
N GLU A 136 -15.03 -3.69 0.89
CA GLU A 136 -16.36 -4.04 1.42
C GLU A 136 -16.67 -3.42 2.79
N PHE A 137 -15.63 -2.96 3.48
CA PHE A 137 -15.72 -2.36 4.82
C PHE A 137 -15.58 -0.84 4.82
N MET A 138 -15.34 -0.22 3.65
CA MET A 138 -15.27 1.23 3.51
C MET A 138 -16.64 1.90 3.69
N GLY A 139 -16.65 3.20 3.95
CA GLY A 139 -17.90 3.98 4.12
C GLY A 139 -18.66 3.76 5.43
N ARG A 140 -18.25 2.80 6.27
CA ARG A 140 -18.92 2.40 7.51
C ARG A 140 -18.34 3.07 8.77
N GLY A 141 -17.47 4.05 8.62
CA GLY A 141 -16.80 4.70 9.75
C GLY A 141 -15.66 3.90 10.38
N LEU A 142 -15.31 2.72 9.83
CA LEU A 142 -14.30 1.83 10.39
C LEU A 142 -12.87 2.40 10.29
N GLY A 143 -12.56 3.15 9.23
CA GLY A 143 -11.22 3.74 9.07
C GLY A 143 -10.87 4.76 10.15
N LYS A 144 -11.85 5.56 10.61
CA LYS A 144 -11.63 6.49 11.75
C LYS A 144 -11.50 5.77 13.09
N TYR A 145 -12.24 4.67 13.28
CA TYR A 145 -12.12 3.80 14.45
C TYR A 145 -10.75 3.11 14.47
N MET A 146 -10.38 2.45 13.38
CA MET A 146 -9.10 1.73 13.27
C MET A 146 -7.91 2.68 13.50
N LEU A 147 -7.94 3.90 12.94
CA LEU A 147 -6.91 4.92 13.21
C LEU A 147 -6.90 5.33 14.68
N THR A 148 -8.06 5.43 15.34
CA THR A 148 -8.13 5.71 16.79
C THR A 148 -7.42 4.63 17.60
N ILE A 149 -7.65 3.35 17.25
CA ILE A 149 -7.00 2.22 17.93
C ILE A 149 -5.49 2.20 17.61
N ALA A 150 -5.08 2.44 16.37
CA ALA A 150 -3.66 2.49 15.97
C ALA A 150 -2.89 3.54 16.79
N VAL A 151 -3.45 4.73 16.95
CA VAL A 151 -2.87 5.81 17.78
C VAL A 151 -2.78 5.37 19.24
N LYS A 152 -3.86 4.78 19.79
CA LYS A 152 -3.87 4.27 21.18
C LYS A 152 -2.77 3.21 21.39
N GLN A 153 -2.65 2.25 20.46
CA GLN A 153 -1.63 1.19 20.59
C GLN A 153 -0.19 1.73 20.43
N ALA A 154 0.00 2.76 19.63
CA ALA A 154 1.29 3.42 19.53
C ALA A 154 1.66 4.13 20.84
N TRP A 155 0.75 4.90 21.45
CA TRP A 155 1.00 5.61 22.72
C TRP A 155 1.13 4.70 23.94
N ASN A 156 0.70 3.45 23.88
CA ASN A 156 0.96 2.46 24.95
C ASN A 156 2.45 2.11 25.09
N LYS A 157 3.28 2.51 24.14
CA LYS A 157 4.76 2.43 24.21
C LYS A 157 5.29 3.78 24.71
N ALA A 158 6.43 3.79 25.38
CA ALA A 158 7.08 5.01 25.82
C ALA A 158 7.67 5.78 24.63
N ILE A 159 6.85 6.55 23.94
CA ILE A 159 7.20 7.25 22.71
C ILE A 159 7.03 8.77 22.86
N ASN A 160 7.67 9.52 21.96
CA ASN A 160 7.63 10.98 21.91
C ASN A 160 6.84 11.52 20.70
N ARG A 161 6.53 10.68 19.71
CA ARG A 161 5.86 11.08 18.48
C ARG A 161 5.24 9.88 17.76
N ILE A 162 4.07 10.11 17.17
CA ILE A 162 3.52 9.22 16.12
C ILE A 162 3.54 9.98 14.81
N TRP A 163 3.89 9.29 13.72
CA TRP A 163 3.81 9.87 12.40
C TRP A 163 3.29 8.88 11.36
N VAL A 164 2.82 9.41 10.26
CA VAL A 164 2.29 8.66 9.11
C VAL A 164 2.54 9.47 7.85
N HIS A 165 2.64 8.82 6.72
CA HIS A 165 2.54 9.49 5.43
C HIS A 165 1.38 8.95 4.62
N THR A 166 0.86 9.78 3.73
CA THR A 166 -0.15 9.42 2.71
C THR A 166 0.18 10.16 1.43
N CYS A 167 -0.32 9.68 0.31
CA CYS A 167 -0.08 10.33 -0.98
C CYS A 167 -1.36 10.44 -1.81
N THR A 168 -1.27 11.16 -2.92
CA THR A 168 -2.42 11.38 -3.83
C THR A 168 -2.91 10.10 -4.52
N LEU A 169 -2.18 8.98 -4.40
CA LEU A 169 -2.60 7.67 -4.92
C LEU A 169 -3.36 6.83 -3.88
N ASP A 170 -3.39 7.26 -2.62
CA ASP A 170 -4.17 6.61 -1.57
C ASP A 170 -5.66 6.96 -1.68
N HIS A 171 -6.47 6.34 -0.82
CA HIS A 171 -7.90 6.64 -0.75
C HIS A 171 -8.13 8.15 -0.50
N PRO A 172 -9.02 8.84 -1.24
CA PRO A 172 -9.24 10.29 -1.11
C PRO A 172 -9.57 10.78 0.31
N ALA A 173 -10.15 9.91 1.14
CA ALA A 173 -10.45 10.23 2.53
C ALA A 173 -9.26 10.07 3.49
N ALA A 174 -8.10 9.53 3.05
CA ALA A 174 -6.98 9.20 3.95
C ALA A 174 -6.44 10.46 4.65
N LEU A 175 -6.01 11.46 3.89
CA LEU A 175 -5.48 12.71 4.44
C LEU A 175 -6.48 13.39 5.39
N SER A 176 -7.74 13.50 4.97
CA SER A 176 -8.79 14.13 5.80
C SER A 176 -9.08 13.35 7.08
N ASN A 177 -8.95 12.02 7.06
CA ASN A 177 -9.12 11.19 8.24
C ASN A 177 -8.00 11.44 9.26
N TYR A 178 -6.73 11.50 8.82
CA TYR A 178 -5.61 11.81 9.71
C TYR A 178 -5.75 13.19 10.36
N LEU A 179 -6.04 14.23 9.58
CA LEU A 179 -6.25 15.60 10.08
C LEU A 179 -7.40 15.68 11.11
N LYS A 180 -8.54 15.03 10.81
CA LYS A 180 -9.69 14.99 11.72
C LYS A 180 -9.42 14.20 13.01
N ARG A 181 -8.44 13.32 13.04
CA ARG A 181 -8.04 12.56 14.24
C ARG A 181 -6.93 13.23 15.03
N GLY A 182 -6.50 14.44 14.65
CA GLY A 182 -5.56 15.26 15.39
C GLY A 182 -4.14 15.31 14.86
N PHE A 183 -3.84 14.59 13.80
CA PHE A 183 -2.54 14.70 13.12
C PHE A 183 -2.36 16.08 12.49
N LYS A 184 -1.13 16.56 12.46
CA LYS A 184 -0.72 17.82 11.83
C LYS A 184 0.29 17.53 10.74
N THR A 185 0.15 18.17 9.58
CA THR A 185 1.16 18.09 8.51
C THR A 185 2.45 18.75 8.95
N PHE A 186 3.59 18.10 8.72
CA PHE A 186 4.90 18.67 9.01
C PHE A 186 5.85 18.70 7.79
N ARG A 187 5.53 17.92 6.75
CA ARG A 187 6.32 17.89 5.50
C ARG A 187 5.43 17.48 4.33
N GLN A 188 5.73 18.05 3.16
CA GLN A 188 5.20 17.57 1.87
C GLN A 188 6.32 17.46 0.85
N GLU A 189 6.20 16.54 -0.05
CA GLU A 189 7.08 16.38 -1.21
C GLU A 189 6.27 15.95 -2.43
N THR A 190 6.69 16.42 -3.60
CA THR A 190 6.07 16.04 -4.88
C THR A 190 7.12 15.37 -5.76
N TYR A 191 6.74 14.27 -6.39
CA TYR A 191 7.59 13.51 -7.30
C TYR A 191 6.77 12.97 -8.48
N VAL A 192 7.46 12.58 -9.54
CA VAL A 192 6.84 12.00 -10.73
C VAL A 192 7.02 10.47 -10.69
N LEU A 193 5.91 9.75 -10.75
CA LEU A 193 5.90 8.30 -10.91
C LEU A 193 5.71 7.98 -12.39
N THR A 194 6.70 7.30 -12.98
CA THR A 194 6.64 6.84 -14.36
C THR A 194 6.10 5.41 -14.39
N ARG A 195 5.04 5.17 -15.16
CA ARG A 195 4.49 3.84 -15.37
C ARG A 195 5.10 3.26 -16.64
N GLY A 196 5.85 2.16 -16.50
CA GLY A 196 6.29 1.32 -17.61
C GLY A 196 5.22 0.34 -18.06
#